data_6a1b5fa3a744a958708e134def0819a5
#
_entry.id   6a1b5fa3a744a958708e134def0819a5
#
_cell.length_a   1.000
_cell.length_b   1.000
_cell.length_c   1.000
_cell.angle_alpha   90.00
_cell.angle_beta   90.00
_cell.angle_gamma   90.00
#
_symmetry.space_group_name_H-M   'P 1'
#
loop_
_entity.id
_entity.type
_entity.pdbx_description
1 polymer ?
#
loop_
_entity_poly.entity_id
_entity_poly.type
_entity_poly.pdbx_seq_one_letter_code
_entity_poly.pdbx_strand_id
1 'polypeptide(L)'
;KDAGLPVAPELPVRPPVLCAGCPHRASFYAVKKAMKGKKTIFCGDIGCYTLGNAMPLDMVDTCLCMGAGLNIAQGVEKVEPDTTCFAFVGDSTFFASAITGVVNAVYNQANMVLIVLDNSTTAMTGHQPHPGTGHTVMGEIVQKINIEQVLHGIGVTDVETVNPLDLHTSVECVQKMAERSGVKAIIFKSPCIAVTKPAAPLHVSSDKCIGCKKCIKELGCPAIVLNNGNVCIDSSMCTGCGLCSQVCPVTACLLYTSPSPRDA
;
A
#
# COMPACT_ATOMS: atom_id res chain seq x y z
N LYS A 1 -20.47 -25.31 -39.66
CA LYS A 1 -20.96 -26.30 -38.68
C LYS A 1 -20.32 -25.94 -37.37
N ASP A 2 -21.05 -25.23 -36.52
CA ASP A 2 -20.65 -24.98 -35.14
C ASP A 2 -20.60 -26.33 -34.44
N ALA A 3 -19.38 -26.82 -34.18
CA ALA A 3 -19.19 -27.90 -33.22
C ALA A 3 -19.67 -27.33 -31.89
N GLY A 4 -20.78 -27.84 -31.35
CA GLY A 4 -21.33 -27.39 -30.08
C GLY A 4 -20.29 -27.52 -28.99
N LEU A 5 -19.57 -26.42 -28.71
CA LEU A 5 -18.69 -26.35 -27.58
C LEU A 5 -19.53 -26.52 -26.30
N PRO A 6 -19.07 -27.32 -25.34
CA PRO A 6 -19.78 -27.46 -24.08
C PRO A 6 -19.94 -26.10 -23.43
N VAL A 7 -21.13 -25.82 -22.90
CA VAL A 7 -21.38 -24.60 -22.13
C VAL A 7 -20.47 -24.61 -20.94
N ALA A 8 -19.65 -23.54 -20.82
CA ALA A 8 -18.74 -23.41 -19.69
C ALA A 8 -19.54 -23.35 -18.36
N PRO A 9 -19.15 -24.06 -17.32
CA PRO A 9 -19.81 -23.97 -16.02
C PRO A 9 -19.68 -22.55 -15.46
N GLU A 10 -20.66 -22.10 -14.70
CA GLU A 10 -20.55 -20.85 -13.95
C GLU A 10 -19.35 -20.94 -12.99
N LEU A 11 -18.38 -20.05 -13.20
CA LEU A 11 -17.20 -19.96 -12.35
C LEU A 11 -17.42 -18.88 -11.27
N PRO A 12 -16.93 -19.10 -10.05
CA PRO A 12 -17.02 -18.08 -9.00
C PRO A 12 -16.23 -16.83 -9.43
N VAL A 13 -16.79 -15.65 -9.14
CA VAL A 13 -16.11 -14.37 -9.35
C VAL A 13 -14.89 -14.30 -8.45
N ARG A 14 -13.73 -14.04 -9.03
CA ARG A 14 -12.45 -13.87 -8.33
C ARG A 14 -11.88 -12.49 -8.64
N PRO A 15 -12.32 -11.44 -7.92
CA PRO A 15 -11.79 -10.10 -8.14
C PRO A 15 -10.29 -10.06 -7.81
N PRO A 16 -9.51 -9.23 -8.49
CA PRO A 16 -8.10 -9.03 -8.16
C PRO A 16 -7.97 -8.43 -6.76
N VAL A 17 -6.94 -8.84 -6.03
CA VAL A 17 -6.63 -8.34 -4.68
C VAL A 17 -5.15 -8.02 -4.55
N LEU A 18 -4.78 -7.16 -3.60
CA LEU A 18 -3.38 -6.95 -3.25
C LEU A 18 -2.74 -8.27 -2.82
N CYS A 19 -1.52 -8.53 -3.27
CA CYS A 19 -0.78 -9.75 -2.96
C CYS A 19 -0.61 -9.97 -1.45
N ALA A 20 -0.36 -11.20 -1.03
CA ALA A 20 0.09 -11.48 0.32
C ALA A 20 1.45 -10.78 0.57
N GLY A 21 1.57 -10.08 1.70
CA GLY A 21 2.78 -9.31 2.02
C GLY A 21 2.99 -8.02 1.22
N CYS A 22 2.02 -7.61 0.39
CA CYS A 22 2.11 -6.38 -0.37
C CYS A 22 2.30 -5.15 0.54
N PRO A 23 3.35 -4.31 0.33
CA PRO A 23 3.58 -3.12 1.16
C PRO A 23 2.46 -2.08 1.03
N HIS A 24 1.79 -1.99 -0.12
CA HIS A 24 0.66 -1.07 -0.29
C HIS A 24 -0.47 -1.36 0.69
N ARG A 25 -0.69 -2.63 1.06
CA ARG A 25 -1.66 -3.02 2.10
C ARG A 25 -1.34 -2.37 3.43
N ALA A 26 -0.07 -2.39 3.82
CA ALA A 26 0.39 -1.78 5.07
C ALA A 26 0.25 -0.26 5.02
N SER A 27 0.60 0.38 3.90
CA SER A 27 0.45 1.82 3.69
C SER A 27 -1.00 2.26 3.85
N PHE A 28 -1.93 1.62 3.14
CA PHE A 28 -3.37 1.93 3.26
C PHE A 28 -3.89 1.69 4.67
N TYR A 29 -3.50 0.58 5.30
CA TYR A 29 -3.94 0.28 6.64
C TYR A 29 -3.42 1.30 7.68
N ALA A 30 -2.19 1.76 7.52
CA ALA A 30 -1.60 2.80 8.37
C ALA A 30 -2.40 4.13 8.26
N VAL A 31 -2.70 4.56 7.02
CA VAL A 31 -3.49 5.79 6.78
C VAL A 31 -4.91 5.62 7.33
N LYS A 32 -5.58 4.49 7.03
CA LYS A 32 -6.92 4.18 7.56
C LYS A 32 -6.98 4.24 9.08
N LYS A 33 -5.97 3.67 9.76
CA LYS A 33 -5.88 3.66 11.20
C LYS A 33 -5.62 5.05 11.78
N ALA A 34 -4.70 5.81 11.16
CA ALA A 34 -4.34 7.17 11.58
C ALA A 34 -5.50 8.15 11.48
N MET A 35 -6.31 8.00 10.42
CA MET A 35 -7.38 8.95 10.09
C MET A 35 -8.78 8.49 10.55
N LYS A 36 -8.85 7.43 11.34
CA LYS A 36 -10.12 6.89 11.82
C LYS A 36 -10.97 7.97 12.52
N GLY A 37 -12.19 8.19 12.02
CA GLY A 37 -13.15 9.17 12.57
C GLY A 37 -12.91 10.62 12.17
N LYS A 38 -11.90 10.89 11.31
CA LYS A 38 -11.67 12.22 10.72
C LYS A 38 -12.36 12.33 9.35
N LYS A 39 -12.77 13.52 8.95
CA LYS A 39 -13.31 13.78 7.61
C LYS A 39 -12.15 13.77 6.61
N THR A 40 -12.14 12.80 5.73
CA THR A 40 -11.02 12.55 4.79
C THR A 40 -11.53 12.18 3.42
N ILE A 41 -10.72 12.42 2.40
CA ILE A 41 -10.88 11.87 1.06
C ILE A 41 -9.56 11.24 0.60
N PHE A 42 -9.64 10.09 -0.05
CA PHE A 42 -8.52 9.30 -0.53
C PHE A 42 -8.54 9.25 -2.07
N CYS A 43 -7.79 10.16 -2.69
CA CYS A 43 -7.71 10.25 -4.14
C CYS A 43 -6.59 9.35 -4.64
N GLY A 44 -6.94 8.30 -5.37
CA GLY A 44 -6.00 7.40 -6.00
C GLY A 44 -5.96 7.54 -7.51
N ASP A 45 -5.14 6.70 -8.12
CA ASP A 45 -5.05 6.57 -9.57
C ASP A 45 -4.74 5.12 -9.98
N ILE A 46 -4.17 4.88 -11.16
CA ILE A 46 -4.03 3.55 -11.75
C ILE A 46 -2.67 2.94 -11.40
N GLY A 47 -2.71 1.79 -10.76
CA GLY A 47 -1.58 0.94 -10.39
C GLY A 47 -2.03 -0.23 -9.53
N CYS A 48 -1.12 -1.07 -9.03
CA CYS A 48 -1.48 -2.11 -8.06
C CYS A 48 -2.23 -1.54 -6.84
N TYR A 49 -1.91 -0.32 -6.46
CA TYR A 49 -2.54 0.38 -5.35
C TYR A 49 -4.00 0.81 -5.62
N THR A 50 -4.49 0.81 -6.87
CA THR A 50 -5.93 0.93 -7.15
C THR A 50 -6.73 -0.13 -6.40
N LEU A 51 -6.14 -1.31 -6.18
CA LEU A 51 -6.78 -2.41 -5.43
C LEU A 51 -6.97 -2.09 -3.93
N GLY A 52 -6.47 -0.96 -3.47
CA GLY A 52 -6.79 -0.42 -2.14
C GLY A 52 -8.24 0.03 -1.99
N ASN A 53 -9.00 0.16 -3.10
CA ASN A 53 -10.44 0.43 -3.07
C ASN A 53 -11.26 -0.74 -2.55
N ALA A 54 -10.73 -1.97 -2.65
CA ALA A 54 -11.47 -3.16 -2.24
C ALA A 54 -11.55 -3.29 -0.71
N MET A 55 -12.67 -3.80 -0.25
CA MET A 55 -12.81 -4.19 1.16
C MET A 55 -11.74 -5.22 1.57
N PRO A 56 -11.24 -5.17 2.76
CA PRO A 56 -11.62 -4.32 3.90
C PRO A 56 -10.88 -2.97 3.95
N LEU A 57 -9.98 -2.68 3.03
CA LEU A 57 -9.20 -1.45 3.05
C LEU A 57 -10.08 -0.24 2.76
N ASP A 58 -10.76 -0.20 1.61
CA ASP A 58 -11.66 0.88 1.23
C ASP A 58 -10.98 2.27 1.35
N MET A 59 -9.84 2.41 0.64
CA MET A 59 -8.93 3.54 0.80
C MET A 59 -8.67 4.28 -0.53
N VAL A 60 -9.57 4.17 -1.49
CA VAL A 60 -9.52 4.88 -2.76
C VAL A 60 -10.93 5.32 -3.15
N ASP A 61 -11.25 6.59 -2.87
CA ASP A 61 -12.56 7.19 -3.17
C ASP A 61 -12.68 7.62 -4.64
N THR A 62 -11.56 8.01 -5.25
CA THR A 62 -11.52 8.45 -6.66
C THR A 62 -10.42 7.73 -7.41
N CYS A 63 -10.67 7.37 -8.68
CA CYS A 63 -9.70 6.77 -9.57
C CYS A 63 -10.05 7.12 -11.02
N LEU A 64 -9.16 7.82 -11.73
CA LEU A 64 -9.39 8.22 -13.11
C LEU A 64 -8.26 7.73 -14.04
N CYS A 65 -7.10 8.40 -14.03
CA CYS A 65 -5.93 8.02 -14.83
C CYS A 65 -4.65 8.23 -14.02
N MET A 66 -3.52 7.72 -14.51
CA MET A 66 -2.23 7.82 -13.82
C MET A 66 -1.87 9.28 -13.51
N GLY A 67 -1.66 9.60 -12.22
CA GLY A 67 -1.35 10.93 -11.70
C GLY A 67 -2.56 11.83 -11.44
N ALA A 68 -3.77 11.45 -11.84
CA ALA A 68 -4.95 12.31 -11.69
C ALA A 68 -5.35 12.51 -10.21
N GLY A 69 -5.13 11.52 -9.35
CA GLY A 69 -5.52 11.59 -7.94
C GLY A 69 -4.97 12.80 -7.22
N LEU A 70 -3.74 13.18 -7.52
CA LEU A 70 -3.10 14.38 -6.96
C LEU A 70 -3.85 15.67 -7.34
N ASN A 71 -4.27 15.80 -8.60
CA ASN A 71 -4.98 16.98 -9.08
C ASN A 71 -6.44 17.01 -8.58
N ILE A 72 -7.07 15.84 -8.45
CA ILE A 72 -8.41 15.70 -7.85
C ILE A 72 -8.37 16.15 -6.38
N ALA A 73 -7.38 15.70 -5.61
CA ALA A 73 -7.22 16.10 -4.21
C ALA A 73 -7.08 17.63 -4.05
N GLN A 74 -6.33 18.28 -4.93
CA GLN A 74 -6.21 19.75 -4.96
C GLN A 74 -7.56 20.43 -5.24
N GLY A 75 -8.34 19.90 -6.18
CA GLY A 75 -9.66 20.43 -6.50
C GLY A 75 -10.64 20.28 -5.33
N VAL A 76 -10.63 19.13 -4.67
CA VAL A 76 -11.49 18.89 -3.50
C VAL A 76 -11.10 19.78 -2.33
N GLU A 77 -9.80 19.95 -2.06
CA GLU A 77 -9.33 20.84 -0.98
C GLU A 77 -9.83 22.27 -1.13
N LYS A 78 -9.94 22.78 -2.37
CA LYS A 78 -10.43 24.15 -2.63
C LYS A 78 -11.92 24.33 -2.36
N VAL A 79 -12.72 23.29 -2.50
CA VAL A 79 -14.18 23.36 -2.31
C VAL A 79 -14.64 22.76 -0.98
N GLU A 80 -13.80 21.94 -0.34
CA GLU A 80 -14.05 21.24 0.92
C GLU A 80 -12.88 21.46 1.91
N PRO A 81 -12.62 22.69 2.37
CA PRO A 81 -11.41 23.02 3.15
C PRO A 81 -11.33 22.30 4.50
N ASP A 82 -12.45 21.81 5.03
CA ASP A 82 -12.50 21.05 6.28
C ASP A 82 -12.20 19.55 6.09
N THR A 83 -11.94 19.13 4.84
CA THR A 83 -11.64 17.73 4.50
C THR A 83 -10.14 17.54 4.36
N THR A 84 -9.56 16.59 5.10
CA THR A 84 -8.15 16.23 4.90
C THR A 84 -7.99 15.42 3.60
N CYS A 85 -7.34 16.00 2.60
CA CYS A 85 -7.18 15.42 1.30
C CYS A 85 -5.87 14.62 1.21
N PHE A 86 -5.97 13.34 0.87
CA PHE A 86 -4.86 12.46 0.57
C PHE A 86 -4.83 12.14 -0.93
N ALA A 87 -3.64 12.15 -1.53
CA ALA A 87 -3.43 11.64 -2.88
C ALA A 87 -2.43 10.48 -2.84
N PHE A 88 -2.82 9.32 -3.36
CA PHE A 88 -1.95 8.15 -3.49
C PHE A 88 -1.40 8.06 -4.91
N VAL A 89 -0.10 7.86 -5.02
CA VAL A 89 0.60 7.68 -6.30
C VAL A 89 1.72 6.66 -6.15
N GLY A 90 1.88 5.76 -7.14
CA GLY A 90 3.03 4.85 -7.17
C GLY A 90 4.31 5.58 -7.61
N ASP A 91 5.46 5.00 -7.27
CA ASP A 91 6.79 5.50 -7.64
C ASP A 91 6.96 5.71 -9.16
N SER A 92 6.54 4.76 -9.97
CA SER A 92 6.57 4.87 -11.43
C SER A 92 5.67 5.99 -11.93
N THR A 93 4.43 6.06 -11.43
CA THR A 93 3.47 7.12 -11.79
C THR A 93 3.95 8.49 -11.32
N PHE A 94 4.64 8.57 -10.17
CA PHE A 94 5.25 9.81 -9.70
C PHE A 94 6.14 10.42 -10.76
N PHE A 95 7.08 9.63 -11.32
CA PHE A 95 7.97 10.12 -12.38
C PHE A 95 7.27 10.32 -13.72
N ALA A 96 6.28 9.51 -14.06
CA ALA A 96 5.64 9.55 -15.37
C ALA A 96 4.68 10.72 -15.53
N SER A 97 3.91 11.09 -14.51
CA SER A 97 2.80 12.05 -14.66
C SER A 97 2.46 12.88 -13.42
N ALA A 98 2.90 12.50 -12.20
CA ALA A 98 2.49 13.22 -11.02
C ALA A 98 3.33 14.45 -10.67
N ILE A 99 4.59 14.54 -11.12
CA ILE A 99 5.50 15.66 -10.83
C ILE A 99 4.86 17.02 -11.19
N THR A 100 4.24 17.13 -12.35
CA THR A 100 3.55 18.36 -12.77
C THR A 100 2.41 18.76 -11.85
N GLY A 101 1.69 17.76 -11.31
CA GLY A 101 0.64 17.97 -10.31
C GLY A 101 1.22 18.47 -8.96
N VAL A 102 2.40 17.97 -8.55
CA VAL A 102 3.09 18.46 -7.34
C VAL A 102 3.51 19.92 -7.52
N VAL A 103 4.09 20.28 -8.68
CA VAL A 103 4.44 21.67 -9.02
C VAL A 103 3.19 22.58 -8.92
N ASN A 104 2.07 22.13 -9.49
CA ASN A 104 0.81 22.86 -9.43
C ASN A 104 0.30 23.00 -7.98
N ALA A 105 0.39 21.94 -7.15
CA ALA A 105 -0.02 21.98 -5.77
C ALA A 105 0.79 22.99 -4.94
N VAL A 106 2.12 22.99 -5.10
CA VAL A 106 3.02 23.95 -4.42
C VAL A 106 2.73 25.37 -4.89
N TYR A 107 2.63 25.58 -6.21
CA TYR A 107 2.33 26.91 -6.79
C TYR A 107 1.02 27.49 -6.27
N ASN A 108 -0.03 26.69 -6.18
CA ASN A 108 -1.36 27.11 -5.72
C ASN A 108 -1.55 27.00 -4.19
N GLN A 109 -0.48 26.71 -3.44
CA GLN A 109 -0.50 26.59 -1.98
C GLN A 109 -1.61 25.64 -1.48
N ALA A 110 -1.74 24.49 -2.12
CA ALA A 110 -2.72 23.48 -1.73
C ALA A 110 -2.40 22.92 -0.33
N ASN A 111 -3.43 22.53 0.42
CA ASN A 111 -3.28 21.90 1.73
C ASN A 111 -3.64 20.41 1.64
N MET A 112 -2.68 19.55 1.33
CA MET A 112 -2.93 18.13 1.09
C MET A 112 -1.73 17.25 1.48
N VAL A 113 -1.98 15.96 1.68
CA VAL A 113 -0.96 14.94 1.92
C VAL A 113 -0.76 14.11 0.66
N LEU A 114 0.41 14.19 0.05
CA LEU A 114 0.83 13.29 -1.01
C LEU A 114 1.41 12.02 -0.39
N ILE A 115 0.88 10.87 -0.76
CA ILE A 115 1.43 9.55 -0.40
C ILE A 115 2.09 8.95 -1.63
N VAL A 116 3.42 8.83 -1.62
CA VAL A 116 4.15 8.10 -2.66
C VAL A 116 4.38 6.67 -2.19
N LEU A 117 3.87 5.71 -2.95
CA LEU A 117 3.99 4.28 -2.68
C LEU A 117 5.21 3.74 -3.46
N ASP A 118 6.41 3.87 -2.86
CA ASP A 118 7.67 3.42 -3.45
C ASP A 118 7.88 1.93 -3.19
N ASN A 119 7.54 1.10 -4.17
CA ASN A 119 7.80 -0.34 -4.15
C ASN A 119 8.97 -0.77 -5.05
N SER A 120 9.71 0.20 -5.57
CA SER A 120 10.94 0.02 -6.37
C SER A 120 10.74 -0.74 -7.68
N THR A 121 9.53 -0.72 -8.26
CA THR A 121 9.25 -1.33 -9.57
C THR A 121 7.88 -0.93 -10.11
N THR A 122 7.73 -0.92 -11.43
CA THR A 122 6.42 -0.78 -12.09
C THR A 122 5.73 -2.14 -12.12
N ALA A 123 5.16 -2.55 -10.99
CA ALA A 123 4.75 -3.94 -10.76
C ALA A 123 3.60 -4.44 -11.63
N MET A 124 2.53 -3.65 -11.79
CA MET A 124 1.27 -4.09 -12.42
C MET A 124 1.44 -4.56 -13.86
N THR A 125 2.35 -3.96 -14.60
CA THR A 125 2.54 -4.22 -16.03
C THR A 125 3.74 -5.13 -16.35
N GLY A 126 4.39 -5.71 -15.34
CA GLY A 126 5.45 -6.69 -15.53
C GLY A 126 6.82 -6.29 -14.98
N HIS A 127 6.83 -5.48 -13.93
CA HIS A 127 8.06 -5.12 -13.19
C HIS A 127 9.08 -4.30 -14.01
N GLN A 128 8.60 -3.39 -14.86
CA GLN A 128 9.47 -2.52 -15.63
C GLN A 128 10.28 -1.58 -14.73
N PRO A 129 11.48 -1.18 -15.17
CA PRO A 129 12.24 -0.14 -14.51
C PRO A 129 11.56 1.24 -14.68
N HIS A 130 11.86 2.14 -13.76
CA HIS A 130 11.49 3.54 -13.80
C HIS A 130 12.66 4.38 -13.23
N PRO A 131 12.67 5.72 -13.33
CA PRO A 131 13.83 6.53 -12.94
C PRO A 131 14.37 6.31 -11.52
N GLY A 132 13.55 5.84 -10.59
CA GLY A 132 13.94 5.52 -9.21
C GLY A 132 14.57 4.12 -9.02
N THR A 133 14.59 3.27 -10.06
CA THR A 133 15.07 1.88 -9.92
C THR A 133 16.58 1.72 -10.06
N GLY A 134 17.26 2.64 -10.77
CA GLY A 134 18.69 2.57 -11.07
C GLY A 134 19.03 1.70 -12.28
N HIS A 135 18.05 1.42 -13.11
CA HIS A 135 18.23 0.72 -14.39
C HIS A 135 17.47 1.47 -15.49
N THR A 136 18.08 1.55 -16.67
CA THR A 136 17.39 2.01 -17.88
C THR A 136 16.45 0.91 -18.39
N VAL A 137 15.56 1.28 -19.33
CA VAL A 137 14.70 0.32 -20.03
C VAL A 137 15.52 -0.75 -20.79
N MET A 138 16.73 -0.42 -21.21
CA MET A 138 17.65 -1.34 -21.91
C MET A 138 18.53 -2.15 -20.94
N GLY A 139 18.34 -2.01 -19.62
CA GLY A 139 19.05 -2.78 -18.59
C GLY A 139 20.39 -2.19 -18.13
N GLU A 140 20.78 -1.00 -18.62
CA GLU A 140 22.01 -0.33 -18.16
C GLU A 140 21.85 0.15 -16.72
N ILE A 141 22.91 0.02 -15.92
CA ILE A 141 22.95 0.53 -14.54
C ILE A 141 23.22 2.04 -14.59
N VAL A 142 22.34 2.80 -13.96
CA VAL A 142 22.42 4.26 -13.89
C VAL A 142 22.15 4.76 -12.46
N GLN A 143 22.46 6.01 -12.21
CA GLN A 143 22.12 6.65 -10.93
C GLN A 143 20.61 6.74 -10.75
N LYS A 144 20.11 6.36 -9.59
CA LYS A 144 18.68 6.50 -9.21
C LYS A 144 18.33 7.98 -9.06
N ILE A 145 17.17 8.37 -9.58
CA ILE A 145 16.57 9.65 -9.22
C ILE A 145 15.84 9.48 -7.88
N ASN A 146 16.19 10.32 -6.92
CA ASN A 146 15.63 10.26 -5.58
C ASN A 146 14.34 11.09 -5.52
N ILE A 147 13.23 10.45 -5.13
CA ILE A 147 11.90 11.07 -5.04
C ILE A 147 11.90 12.21 -4.02
N GLU A 148 12.52 12.03 -2.86
CA GLU A 148 12.60 13.03 -1.80
C GLU A 148 13.33 14.29 -2.29
N GLN A 149 14.47 14.13 -2.97
CA GLN A 149 15.21 15.25 -3.58
C GLN A 149 14.37 15.98 -4.64
N VAL A 150 13.62 15.26 -5.46
CA VAL A 150 12.71 15.88 -6.45
C VAL A 150 11.63 16.68 -5.74
N LEU A 151 11.00 16.14 -4.69
CA LEU A 151 9.98 16.84 -3.91
C LEU A 151 10.53 18.12 -3.28
N HIS A 152 11.72 18.07 -2.64
CA HIS A 152 12.38 19.25 -2.12
C HIS A 152 12.75 20.25 -3.20
N GLY A 153 13.23 19.79 -4.36
CA GLY A 153 13.55 20.62 -5.51
C GLY A 153 12.33 21.38 -6.10
N ILE A 154 11.13 20.82 -5.96
CA ILE A 154 9.87 21.48 -6.33
C ILE A 154 9.41 22.48 -5.25
N GLY A 155 9.90 22.37 -4.01
CA GLY A 155 9.52 23.24 -2.90
C GLY A 155 8.63 22.58 -1.84
N VAL A 156 8.44 21.26 -1.86
CA VAL A 156 7.81 20.54 -0.76
C VAL A 156 8.81 20.44 0.39
N THR A 157 8.55 21.13 1.50
CA THR A 157 9.45 21.19 2.66
C THR A 157 9.24 20.01 3.63
N ASP A 158 8.00 19.61 3.79
CA ASP A 158 7.61 18.52 4.69
C ASP A 158 7.56 17.20 3.92
N VAL A 159 8.65 16.44 3.97
CA VAL A 159 8.78 15.11 3.35
C VAL A 159 9.29 14.13 4.40
N GLU A 160 8.61 12.99 4.54
CA GLU A 160 9.02 11.92 5.45
C GLU A 160 9.06 10.59 4.68
N THR A 161 10.12 9.81 4.87
CA THR A 161 10.26 8.47 4.29
C THR A 161 10.13 7.42 5.38
N VAL A 162 9.17 6.50 5.25
CA VAL A 162 8.82 5.50 6.27
C VAL A 162 8.66 4.12 5.64
N ASN A 163 9.03 3.08 6.37
CA ASN A 163 8.71 1.70 5.98
C ASN A 163 7.26 1.38 6.40
N PRO A 164 6.32 1.14 5.47
CA PRO A 164 4.92 0.88 5.80
C PRO A 164 4.71 -0.41 6.60
N LEU A 165 5.67 -1.34 6.58
CA LEU A 165 5.61 -2.56 7.36
C LEU A 165 5.92 -2.34 8.85
N ASP A 166 6.46 -1.19 9.24
CA ASP A 166 6.44 -0.68 10.61
C ASP A 166 5.16 0.14 10.81
N LEU A 167 4.12 -0.54 11.29
CA LEU A 167 2.79 0.04 11.41
C LEU A 167 2.72 1.18 12.42
N HIS A 168 3.46 1.08 13.53
CA HIS A 168 3.44 2.10 14.58
C HIS A 168 4.01 3.41 14.06
N THR A 169 5.24 3.39 13.57
CA THR A 169 5.92 4.56 12.99
C THR A 169 5.13 5.16 11.82
N SER A 170 4.52 4.30 10.99
CA SER A 170 3.71 4.75 9.85
C SER A 170 2.45 5.50 10.28
N VAL A 171 1.75 5.02 11.30
CA VAL A 171 0.54 5.68 11.84
C VAL A 171 0.90 7.04 12.45
N GLU A 172 1.95 7.11 13.26
CA GLU A 172 2.43 8.36 13.87
C GLU A 172 2.86 9.38 12.81
N CYS A 173 3.57 8.93 11.77
CA CYS A 173 3.97 9.78 10.65
C CYS A 173 2.75 10.38 9.94
N VAL A 174 1.74 9.56 9.62
CA VAL A 174 0.51 10.04 8.97
C VAL A 174 -0.22 11.05 9.84
N GLN A 175 -0.35 10.79 11.15
CA GLN A 175 -1.00 11.71 12.09
C GLN A 175 -0.29 13.06 12.13
N LYS A 176 1.03 13.05 12.32
CA LYS A 176 1.89 14.23 12.33
C LYS A 176 1.77 15.04 11.04
N MET A 177 1.82 14.36 9.88
CA MET A 177 1.78 15.03 8.58
C MET A 177 0.38 15.58 8.26
N ALA A 178 -0.68 14.91 8.69
CA ALA A 178 -2.05 15.39 8.49
C ALA A 178 -2.36 16.70 9.27
N GLU A 179 -1.64 16.98 10.35
CA GLU A 179 -1.81 18.19 11.18
C GLU A 179 -1.04 19.42 10.64
N ARG A 180 -0.10 19.21 9.72
CA ARG A 180 0.67 20.30 9.12
C ARG A 180 -0.12 21.00 8.01
N SER A 181 0.22 22.25 7.73
CA SER A 181 -0.34 23.03 6.64
C SER A 181 0.48 22.88 5.35
N GLY A 182 -0.11 23.22 4.21
CA GLY A 182 0.54 23.21 2.91
C GLY A 182 0.63 21.83 2.25
N VAL A 183 1.48 21.70 1.25
CA VAL A 183 1.77 20.42 0.58
C VAL A 183 2.81 19.66 1.39
N LYS A 184 2.48 18.47 1.82
CA LYS A 184 3.38 17.57 2.53
C LYS A 184 3.35 16.19 1.89
N ALA A 185 4.48 15.47 1.95
CA ALA A 185 4.64 14.17 1.32
C ALA A 185 5.11 13.10 2.30
N ILE A 186 4.51 11.92 2.21
CA ILE A 186 4.98 10.71 2.88
C ILE A 186 5.39 9.71 1.79
N ILE A 187 6.64 9.26 1.82
CA ILE A 187 7.15 8.21 0.96
C ILE A 187 7.09 6.90 1.74
N PHE A 188 6.09 6.07 1.45
CA PHE A 188 6.04 4.71 1.98
C PHE A 188 6.95 3.82 1.15
N LYS A 189 8.15 3.56 1.67
CA LYS A 189 9.19 2.84 0.95
C LYS A 189 9.35 1.41 1.46
N SER A 190 8.98 0.46 0.62
CA SER A 190 9.21 -0.96 0.86
C SER A 190 9.10 -1.71 -0.47
N PRO A 191 10.10 -2.54 -0.84
CA PRO A 191 10.13 -3.15 -2.15
C PRO A 191 8.95 -4.12 -2.36
N CYS A 192 8.52 -4.23 -3.62
CA CYS A 192 7.49 -5.18 -4.03
C CYS A 192 7.92 -6.63 -3.70
N ILE A 193 6.98 -7.44 -3.26
CA ILE A 193 7.23 -8.86 -2.94
C ILE A 193 7.81 -9.66 -4.12
N ALA A 194 7.55 -9.23 -5.35
CA ALA A 194 8.04 -9.90 -6.55
C ALA A 194 9.53 -9.63 -6.83
N VAL A 195 10.10 -8.58 -6.23
CA VAL A 195 11.53 -8.21 -6.39
C VAL A 195 12.35 -8.43 -5.13
N THR A 196 11.76 -9.07 -4.11
CA THR A 196 12.43 -9.42 -2.85
C THR A 196 12.32 -10.91 -2.55
N LYS A 197 13.24 -11.41 -1.73
CA LYS A 197 13.12 -12.76 -1.18
C LYS A 197 12.13 -12.73 0.00
N PRO A 198 11.15 -13.66 0.05
CA PRO A 198 10.25 -13.76 1.19
C PRO A 198 11.04 -14.14 2.45
N ALA A 199 10.59 -13.62 3.59
CA ALA A 199 11.04 -14.09 4.89
C ALA A 199 10.29 -15.36 5.30
N ALA A 200 10.66 -15.96 6.43
CA ALA A 200 9.96 -17.12 6.96
C ALA A 200 8.46 -16.79 7.17
N PRO A 201 7.55 -17.70 6.75
CA PRO A 201 6.12 -17.48 6.94
C PRO A 201 5.75 -17.40 8.42
N LEU A 202 4.69 -16.66 8.73
CA LEU A 202 4.10 -16.66 10.07
C LEU A 202 3.11 -17.83 10.21
N HIS A 203 2.83 -18.22 11.45
CA HIS A 203 1.77 -19.14 11.82
C HIS A 203 0.86 -18.52 12.90
N VAL A 204 -0.32 -19.06 13.06
CA VAL A 204 -1.24 -18.67 14.13
C VAL A 204 -1.13 -19.68 15.27
N SER A 205 -0.73 -19.21 16.46
CA SER A 205 -0.75 -20.05 17.66
C SER A 205 -2.20 -20.28 18.08
N SER A 206 -2.65 -21.55 18.08
CA SER A 206 -3.99 -21.95 18.51
C SER A 206 -4.26 -21.56 19.97
N ASP A 207 -3.25 -21.66 20.82
CA ASP A 207 -3.37 -21.41 22.26
C ASP A 207 -3.56 -19.93 22.59
N LYS A 208 -3.06 -19.03 21.71
CA LYS A 208 -3.18 -17.58 21.88
C LYS A 208 -4.33 -16.98 21.08
N CYS A 209 -4.76 -17.63 19.99
CA CYS A 209 -5.77 -17.07 19.11
C CYS A 209 -7.17 -17.13 19.72
N ILE A 210 -7.76 -15.97 19.96
CA ILE A 210 -9.13 -15.83 20.50
C ILE A 210 -10.22 -15.84 19.42
N GLY A 211 -9.90 -16.14 18.17
CA GLY A 211 -10.86 -16.23 17.07
C GLY A 211 -11.55 -14.91 16.68
N CYS A 212 -11.03 -13.75 17.08
CA CYS A 212 -11.65 -12.43 16.81
C CYS A 212 -11.69 -12.04 15.33
N LYS A 213 -10.91 -12.70 14.46
CA LYS A 213 -10.81 -12.48 13.01
C LYS A 213 -10.40 -11.06 12.61
N LYS A 214 -9.82 -10.26 13.52
CA LYS A 214 -9.39 -8.88 13.24
C LYS A 214 -8.38 -8.83 12.09
N CYS A 215 -7.41 -9.75 12.06
CA CYS A 215 -6.42 -9.88 10.98
C CYS A 215 -7.04 -10.13 9.59
N ILE A 216 -8.20 -10.78 9.51
CA ILE A 216 -8.95 -10.96 8.25
C ILE A 216 -9.75 -9.69 7.93
N LYS A 217 -10.56 -9.23 8.90
CA LYS A 217 -11.52 -8.15 8.70
C LYS A 217 -10.88 -6.79 8.42
N GLU A 218 -9.67 -6.56 8.93
CA GLU A 218 -8.99 -5.27 8.76
C GLU A 218 -7.93 -5.30 7.65
N LEU A 219 -7.26 -6.44 7.42
CA LEU A 219 -6.18 -6.51 6.45
C LEU A 219 -6.59 -7.09 5.10
N GLY A 220 -7.49 -8.07 5.06
CA GLY A 220 -7.85 -8.77 3.84
C GLY A 220 -6.66 -9.43 3.13
N CYS A 221 -5.66 -9.91 3.88
CA CYS A 221 -4.50 -10.57 3.31
C CYS A 221 -4.90 -11.97 2.78
N PRO A 222 -4.62 -12.30 1.50
CA PRO A 222 -5.03 -13.59 0.93
C PRO A 222 -4.33 -14.80 1.55
N ALA A 223 -3.20 -14.61 2.25
CA ALA A 223 -2.55 -15.68 3.01
C ALA A 223 -3.26 -15.99 4.34
N ILE A 224 -4.19 -15.16 4.81
CA ILE A 224 -4.92 -15.40 6.05
C ILE A 224 -6.29 -15.98 5.71
N VAL A 225 -6.50 -17.23 6.05
CA VAL A 225 -7.68 -18.02 5.69
C VAL A 225 -8.41 -18.56 6.91
N LEU A 226 -9.65 -18.99 6.70
CA LEU A 226 -10.42 -19.75 7.69
C LEU A 226 -10.38 -21.23 7.30
N ASN A 227 -9.90 -22.07 8.20
CA ASN A 227 -9.95 -23.51 8.06
C ASN A 227 -10.79 -24.09 9.22
N ASN A 228 -11.92 -24.71 8.90
CA ASN A 228 -12.88 -25.22 9.90
C ASN A 228 -13.24 -24.17 10.97
N GLY A 229 -13.43 -22.91 10.56
CA GLY A 229 -13.77 -21.80 11.45
C GLY A 229 -12.58 -21.15 12.19
N ASN A 230 -11.42 -21.77 12.19
CA ASN A 230 -10.20 -21.27 12.81
C ASN A 230 -9.38 -20.40 11.84
N VAL A 231 -8.76 -19.35 12.36
CA VAL A 231 -7.85 -18.50 11.57
C VAL A 231 -6.52 -19.22 11.37
N CYS A 232 -6.13 -19.36 10.12
CA CYS A 232 -4.86 -19.98 9.72
C CYS A 232 -4.09 -19.06 8.77
N ILE A 233 -2.78 -19.25 8.67
CA ILE A 233 -1.94 -18.62 7.66
C ILE A 233 -1.47 -19.70 6.69
N ASP A 234 -1.76 -19.51 5.41
CA ASP A 234 -1.23 -20.34 4.34
C ASP A 234 0.25 -20.02 4.14
N SER A 235 1.11 -20.96 4.53
CA SER A 235 2.57 -20.83 4.46
C SER A 235 3.09 -20.75 3.01
N SER A 236 2.35 -21.29 2.04
CA SER A 236 2.72 -21.23 0.64
C SER A 236 2.55 -19.81 0.04
N MET A 237 1.67 -19.02 0.61
CA MET A 237 1.40 -17.63 0.19
C MET A 237 2.06 -16.60 1.09
N CYS A 238 2.33 -16.93 2.35
CA CYS A 238 2.84 -15.97 3.33
C CYS A 238 4.31 -15.59 3.04
N THR A 239 4.57 -14.29 2.93
CA THR A 239 5.91 -13.74 2.68
C THR A 239 6.64 -13.29 3.95
N GLY A 240 6.06 -13.52 5.14
CA GLY A 240 6.69 -13.15 6.41
C GLY A 240 6.73 -11.65 6.72
N CYS A 241 5.89 -10.83 6.09
CA CYS A 241 5.93 -9.36 6.23
C CYS A 241 5.61 -8.82 7.65
N GLY A 242 5.05 -9.62 8.53
CA GLY A 242 4.79 -9.27 9.94
C GLY A 242 3.60 -8.33 10.20
N LEU A 243 2.90 -7.83 9.18
CA LEU A 243 1.80 -6.87 9.38
C LEU A 243 0.67 -7.45 10.27
N CYS A 244 0.30 -8.72 10.06
CA CYS A 244 -0.77 -9.35 10.84
C CYS A 244 -0.42 -9.53 12.32
N SER A 245 0.85 -9.69 12.67
CA SER A 245 1.29 -9.76 14.07
C SER A 245 1.12 -8.43 14.80
N GLN A 246 1.34 -7.31 14.12
CA GLN A 246 1.15 -5.94 14.66
C GLN A 246 -0.33 -5.56 14.81
N VAL A 247 -1.23 -6.21 14.08
CA VAL A 247 -2.68 -5.99 14.16
C VAL A 247 -3.34 -6.91 15.19
N CYS A 248 -2.73 -8.03 15.50
CA CYS A 248 -3.28 -9.02 16.42
C CYS A 248 -3.28 -8.52 17.88
N PRO A 249 -4.45 -8.38 18.54
CA PRO A 249 -4.51 -7.84 19.89
C PRO A 249 -3.91 -8.75 20.96
N VAL A 250 -3.71 -10.02 20.63
CA VAL A 250 -3.18 -11.07 21.56
C VAL A 250 -1.86 -11.66 21.05
N THR A 251 -1.22 -11.04 20.06
CA THR A 251 0.05 -11.52 19.49
C THR A 251 0.07 -13.01 19.14
N ALA A 252 -1.02 -13.51 18.57
CA ALA A 252 -1.14 -14.92 18.18
C ALA A 252 -0.49 -15.23 16.82
N CYS A 253 -0.18 -14.23 16.00
CA CYS A 253 0.56 -14.40 14.72
C CYS A 253 2.06 -14.35 15.01
N LEU A 254 2.74 -15.49 14.93
CA LEU A 254 4.14 -15.67 15.30
C LEU A 254 4.98 -16.03 14.08
N LEU A 255 6.28 -15.75 14.11
CA LEU A 255 7.23 -16.32 13.15
C LEU A 255 7.24 -17.85 13.31
N TYR A 256 7.25 -18.54 12.18
CA TYR A 256 7.47 -19.98 12.18
C TYR A 256 8.94 -20.25 12.49
N THR A 257 9.24 -20.52 13.74
CA THR A 257 10.54 -21.07 14.16
C THR A 257 10.38 -22.59 14.23
N SER A 258 11.21 -23.33 13.50
CA SER A 258 11.30 -24.78 13.74
C SER A 258 11.60 -24.98 15.22
N PRO A 259 10.92 -25.92 15.91
CA PRO A 259 11.26 -26.22 17.29
C PRO A 259 12.75 -26.50 17.39
N SER A 260 13.43 -25.81 18.31
CA SER A 260 14.81 -26.07 18.60
C SER A 260 14.95 -27.53 19.10
N PRO A 261 16.01 -28.26 18.75
CA PRO A 261 16.25 -29.56 19.37
C PRO A 261 16.34 -29.54 20.90
N ARG A 262 16.34 -28.34 21.50
CA ARG A 262 16.29 -28.14 22.96
C ARG A 262 14.88 -28.03 23.54
N ASP A 263 13.87 -27.93 22.67
CA ASP A 263 12.44 -27.79 23.05
C ASP A 263 11.68 -29.12 22.87
N ALA A 264 12.41 -30.23 22.59
CA ALA A 264 11.91 -31.60 22.46
C ALA A 264 12.18 -32.45 23.72
#